data_9d86f28fae9c1d122e0cb7941ac8d767
#
_entry.id   9d86f28fae9c1d122e0cb7941ac8d767
#
_cell.length_a   1.000
_cell.length_b   1.000
_cell.length_c   1.000
_cell.angle_alpha   90.00
_cell.angle_beta   90.00
_cell.angle_gamma   90.00
#
_symmetry.space_group_name_H-M   'P 1'
#
loop_
_entity.id
_entity.type
_entity.pdbx_description
1 polymer ?
#
loop_
_entity_poly.entity_id
_entity_poly.type
_entity_poly.pdbx_seq_one_letter_code
_entity_poly.pdbx_strand_id
1 'polypeptide(L)'
;MWIFSTEGQVFRSRTEAGGFAGFSYYQGDINPRKLLYNPGLSLGALAKHNFTQHHCLRLNVFLGQLAGTDMDATNEYQRMRAQSFSTTVLDCHLGYEFNFMPYVINRWKKAYTPYIFAAVGYSLILSTTTDMAENHATIPFGVGFKYRFNDKTALGFEWGMRKTFTDKLDGILNPGPDGSYSKLHNNDWYSFVGIFVTFKVFEKGIVCPGMKEEKKRK
;
A
#
# COMPACT_ATOMS: atom_id res chain seq x y z
N MET A 1 18.25 -37.00 -23.61
CA MET A 1 16.80 -36.77 -23.75
C MET A 1 16.27 -36.38 -22.40
N TRP A 2 16.19 -35.07 -22.13
CA TRP A 2 15.72 -34.54 -20.83
C TRP A 2 14.20 -34.49 -20.86
N ILE A 3 13.55 -35.33 -20.06
CA ILE A 3 12.11 -35.32 -19.89
C ILE A 3 11.81 -34.22 -18.87
N PHE A 4 11.36 -33.06 -19.34
CA PHE A 4 10.75 -32.06 -18.45
C PHE A 4 9.39 -32.59 -17.99
N SER A 5 9.36 -33.10 -16.77
CA SER A 5 8.11 -33.41 -16.08
C SER A 5 7.44 -32.08 -15.74
N THR A 6 6.54 -31.60 -16.58
CA THR A 6 5.63 -30.50 -16.27
C THR A 6 4.57 -31.03 -15.32
N GLU A 7 4.89 -31.10 -14.03
CA GLU A 7 3.84 -31.20 -13.01
C GLU A 7 3.01 -29.91 -13.09
N GLY A 8 1.87 -29.98 -13.71
CA GLY A 8 0.89 -28.93 -13.74
C GLY A 8 0.38 -28.68 -12.31
N GLN A 9 1.05 -27.79 -11.59
CA GLN A 9 0.58 -27.37 -10.27
C GLN A 9 -0.74 -26.62 -10.45
N VAL A 10 -1.83 -27.23 -10.02
CA VAL A 10 -3.17 -26.62 -10.01
C VAL A 10 -3.12 -25.43 -9.08
N PHE A 11 -3.03 -24.22 -9.64
CA PHE A 11 -3.11 -23.01 -8.87
C PHE A 11 -4.54 -22.83 -8.37
N ARG A 12 -4.70 -22.65 -7.06
CA ARG A 12 -6.00 -22.33 -6.45
C ARG A 12 -6.08 -20.84 -6.21
N SER A 13 -7.02 -20.19 -6.89
CA SER A 13 -7.34 -18.78 -6.63
C SER A 13 -7.71 -18.60 -5.16
N ARG A 14 -7.14 -17.57 -4.53
CA ARG A 14 -7.24 -17.37 -3.10
C ARG A 14 -7.52 -15.91 -2.77
N THR A 15 -8.50 -15.71 -1.87
CA THR A 15 -8.79 -14.40 -1.29
C THR A 15 -8.31 -14.35 0.15
N GLU A 16 -7.58 -13.30 0.45
CA GLU A 16 -7.06 -12.98 1.77
C GLU A 16 -7.60 -11.62 2.22
N ALA A 17 -7.90 -11.49 3.50
CA ALA A 17 -8.27 -10.21 4.10
C ALA A 17 -7.49 -10.03 5.40
N GLY A 18 -7.21 -8.79 5.77
CA GLY A 18 -6.42 -8.54 6.95
C GLY A 18 -6.31 -7.08 7.35
N GLY A 19 -5.44 -6.82 8.33
CA GLY A 19 -5.18 -5.51 8.86
C GLY A 19 -3.75 -5.06 8.62
N PHE A 20 -3.57 -3.75 8.58
CA PHE A 20 -2.31 -3.05 8.49
C PHE A 20 -2.15 -2.12 9.69
N ALA A 21 -0.94 -2.06 10.23
CA ALA A 21 -0.55 -1.10 11.25
C ALA A 21 0.85 -0.57 10.97
N GLY A 22 1.05 0.73 11.11
CA GLY A 22 2.32 1.34 10.78
C GLY A 22 2.33 2.84 11.01
N PHE A 23 3.12 3.51 10.20
CA PHE A 23 3.30 4.94 10.24
C PHE A 23 3.05 5.55 8.87
N SER A 24 2.54 6.77 8.87
CA SER A 24 2.42 7.63 7.71
C SER A 24 3.30 8.86 7.87
N TYR A 25 3.86 9.37 6.81
CA TYR A 25 4.65 10.59 6.82
C TYR A 25 4.51 11.35 5.51
N TYR A 26 4.63 12.67 5.63
CA TYR A 26 4.51 13.60 4.53
C TYR A 26 5.89 13.89 3.91
N GLN A 27 5.90 14.05 2.59
CA GLN A 27 7.03 14.52 1.80
C GLN A 27 6.55 15.57 0.79
N GLY A 28 6.94 16.81 0.98
CA GLY A 28 6.55 17.94 0.14
C GLY A 28 7.32 19.17 0.54
N ASP A 29 6.75 20.35 0.37
CA ASP A 29 7.43 21.63 0.57
C ASP A 29 7.92 21.86 2.00
N ILE A 30 7.21 21.32 3.00
CA ILE A 30 7.63 21.41 4.40
C ILE A 30 8.73 20.40 4.72
N ASN A 31 8.76 19.24 4.07
CA ASN A 31 9.79 18.22 4.29
C ASN A 31 10.30 17.60 2.99
N PRO A 32 11.17 18.28 2.24
CA PRO A 32 11.64 17.80 0.94
C PRO A 32 12.72 16.71 1.03
N ARG A 33 13.37 16.48 2.19
CA ARG A 33 14.59 15.66 2.26
C ARG A 33 14.64 14.61 3.37
N LYS A 34 13.81 14.69 4.41
CA LYS A 34 13.88 13.76 5.54
C LYS A 34 12.84 12.66 5.40
N LEU A 35 13.29 11.42 5.24
CA LEU A 35 12.44 10.25 5.33
C LEU A 35 11.98 10.02 6.78
N LEU A 36 10.73 9.61 6.97
CA LEU A 36 10.15 9.35 8.30
C LEU A 36 10.18 10.58 9.24
N TYR A 37 10.09 11.78 8.68
CA TYR A 37 10.00 12.98 9.49
C TYR A 37 8.59 13.15 10.03
N ASN A 38 8.47 13.36 11.34
CA ASN A 38 7.23 13.52 12.09
C ASN A 38 6.18 12.45 11.75
N PRO A 39 6.49 11.15 11.94
CA PRO A 39 5.62 10.07 11.53
C PRO A 39 4.35 10.03 12.37
N GLY A 40 3.18 10.07 11.72
CA GLY A 40 1.88 9.82 12.32
C GLY A 40 1.57 8.32 12.35
N LEU A 41 0.67 7.94 13.24
CA LEU A 41 0.16 6.56 13.27
C LEU A 41 -0.73 6.28 12.07
N SER A 42 -0.66 5.05 11.57
CA SER A 42 -1.54 4.59 10.50
C SER A 42 -2.08 3.19 10.78
N LEU A 43 -3.36 3.01 10.48
CA LEU A 43 -4.08 1.74 10.58
C LEU A 43 -4.83 1.51 9.27
N GLY A 44 -5.08 0.26 8.93
CA GLY A 44 -5.82 -0.04 7.71
C GLY A 44 -6.33 -1.45 7.62
N ALA A 45 -7.20 -1.63 6.64
CA ALA A 45 -7.70 -2.93 6.22
C ALA A 45 -7.30 -3.19 4.78
N LEU A 46 -7.05 -4.45 4.45
CA LEU A 46 -6.69 -4.85 3.11
C LEU A 46 -7.35 -6.17 2.73
N ALA A 47 -7.73 -6.26 1.46
CA ALA A 47 -8.21 -7.48 0.85
C ALA A 47 -7.38 -7.76 -0.41
N LYS A 48 -6.98 -9.00 -0.59
CA LYS A 48 -6.12 -9.44 -1.69
C LYS A 48 -6.72 -10.66 -2.37
N HIS A 49 -6.79 -10.63 -3.69
CA HIS A 49 -7.23 -11.77 -4.49
C HIS A 49 -6.10 -12.22 -5.40
N ASN A 50 -5.49 -13.36 -5.08
CA ASN A 50 -4.41 -13.96 -5.84
C ASN A 50 -5.01 -14.77 -7.01
N PHE A 51 -4.85 -14.29 -8.24
CA PHE A 51 -5.28 -14.98 -9.46
C PHE A 51 -4.31 -16.07 -9.87
N THR A 52 -3.02 -15.79 -9.69
CA THR A 52 -1.93 -16.71 -9.99
C THR A 52 -0.89 -16.67 -8.87
N GLN A 53 0.19 -17.41 -9.02
CA GLN A 53 1.31 -17.41 -8.07
C GLN A 53 2.02 -16.03 -8.01
N HIS A 54 1.93 -15.25 -9.08
CA HIS A 54 2.64 -13.99 -9.24
C HIS A 54 1.71 -12.76 -9.24
N HIS A 55 0.44 -12.93 -9.59
CA HIS A 55 -0.48 -11.83 -9.87
C HIS A 55 -1.59 -11.77 -8.83
N CYS A 56 -1.76 -10.59 -8.24
CA CYS A 56 -2.73 -10.33 -7.20
C CYS A 56 -3.43 -8.99 -7.43
N LEU A 57 -4.75 -8.97 -7.27
CA LEU A 57 -5.54 -7.75 -7.12
C LEU A 57 -5.65 -7.42 -5.64
N ARG A 58 -5.54 -6.14 -5.31
CA ARG A 58 -5.61 -5.67 -3.92
C ARG A 58 -6.55 -4.48 -3.79
N LEU A 59 -7.34 -4.50 -2.72
CA LEU A 59 -8.14 -3.38 -2.26
C LEU A 59 -7.66 -3.02 -0.86
N ASN A 60 -7.34 -1.75 -0.65
CA ASN A 60 -6.86 -1.28 0.65
C ASN A 60 -7.61 -0.03 1.08
N VAL A 61 -7.81 0.07 2.38
CA VAL A 61 -8.35 1.25 3.04
C VAL A 61 -7.44 1.56 4.21
N PHE A 62 -6.76 2.70 4.18
CA PHE A 62 -5.81 3.14 5.19
C PHE A 62 -6.24 4.47 5.79
N LEU A 63 -6.19 4.54 7.10
CA LEU A 63 -6.33 5.75 7.88
C LEU A 63 -4.94 6.14 8.39
N GLY A 64 -4.50 7.37 8.13
CA GLY A 64 -3.19 7.85 8.56
C GLY A 64 -3.20 9.32 8.95
N GLN A 65 -2.31 9.68 9.86
CA GLN A 65 -2.07 11.05 10.24
C GLN A 65 -0.81 11.55 9.53
N LEU A 66 -0.94 12.68 8.85
CA LEU A 66 0.15 13.38 8.19
C LEU A 66 0.41 14.68 8.95
N ALA A 67 1.63 14.89 9.37
CA ALA A 67 2.03 16.10 10.07
C ALA A 67 3.37 16.62 9.54
N GLY A 68 3.53 17.93 9.54
CA GLY A 68 4.77 18.60 9.20
C GLY A 68 4.92 19.90 9.97
N THR A 69 6.16 20.30 10.23
CA THR A 69 6.49 21.59 10.86
C THR A 69 7.77 22.18 10.24
N ASP A 70 7.75 23.47 10.01
CA ASP A 70 8.91 24.23 9.52
C ASP A 70 9.92 24.56 10.64
N MET A 71 9.57 24.37 11.92
CA MET A 71 10.42 24.75 13.05
C MET A 71 11.78 24.02 13.05
N ASP A 72 11.82 22.78 12.54
CA ASP A 72 13.04 21.97 12.45
C ASP A 72 13.71 22.03 11.08
N ALA A 73 13.29 22.97 10.22
CA ALA A 73 13.86 23.13 8.89
C ALA A 73 15.30 23.65 8.97
N THR A 74 16.15 23.15 8.08
CA THR A 74 17.55 23.60 7.95
C THR A 74 17.63 24.96 7.23
N ASN A 75 16.60 25.31 6.46
CA ASN A 75 16.54 26.55 5.70
C ASN A 75 15.92 27.66 6.55
N GLU A 76 16.61 28.78 6.64
CA GLU A 76 16.21 29.95 7.43
C GLU A 76 14.88 30.53 6.97
N TYR A 77 14.60 30.52 5.67
CA TYR A 77 13.33 30.96 5.11
C TYR A 77 12.14 30.11 5.60
N GLN A 78 12.28 28.78 5.64
CA GLN A 78 11.27 27.88 6.16
C GLN A 78 11.03 28.08 7.65
N ARG A 79 12.11 28.28 8.43
CA ARG A 79 12.02 28.57 9.88
C ARG A 79 11.30 29.89 10.16
N MET A 80 11.51 30.92 9.32
CA MET A 80 10.81 32.21 9.44
C MET A 80 9.32 32.10 9.10
N ARG A 81 8.94 31.18 8.18
CA ARG A 81 7.55 30.90 7.83
C ARG A 81 6.80 30.22 8.98
N ALA A 82 7.48 29.39 9.78
CA ALA A 82 6.99 28.74 11.02
C ALA A 82 5.62 28.06 10.86
N GLN A 83 5.35 27.47 9.70
CA GLN A 83 4.10 26.76 9.45
C GLN A 83 4.14 25.34 10.01
N SER A 84 2.99 24.88 10.47
CA SER A 84 2.78 23.51 10.89
C SER A 84 1.38 23.06 10.46
N PHE A 85 1.26 21.82 10.05
CA PHE A 85 -0.04 21.23 9.73
C PHE A 85 -0.16 19.83 10.32
N SER A 86 -1.40 19.43 10.55
CA SER A 86 -1.78 18.07 10.90
C SER A 86 -3.06 17.72 10.14
N THR A 87 -2.99 16.67 9.36
CA THR A 87 -4.09 16.23 8.49
C THR A 87 -4.32 14.74 8.68
N THR A 88 -5.56 14.33 8.91
CA THR A 88 -5.95 12.92 8.94
C THR A 88 -6.56 12.55 7.60
N VAL A 89 -5.98 11.56 6.94
CA VAL A 89 -6.41 11.09 5.62
C VAL A 89 -6.97 9.67 5.70
N LEU A 90 -8.05 9.43 4.97
CA LEU A 90 -8.58 8.11 4.67
C LEU A 90 -8.27 7.81 3.19
N ASP A 91 -7.36 6.89 2.94
CA ASP A 91 -6.86 6.51 1.63
C ASP A 91 -7.48 5.19 1.19
N CYS A 92 -8.28 5.22 0.12
CA CYS A 92 -8.90 4.03 -0.48
C CYS A 92 -8.30 3.78 -1.85
N HIS A 93 -7.75 2.58 -2.09
CA HIS A 93 -7.17 2.29 -3.39
C HIS A 93 -7.35 0.84 -3.86
N LEU A 94 -7.53 0.70 -5.16
CA LEU A 94 -7.58 -0.56 -5.88
C LEU A 94 -6.32 -0.68 -6.73
N GLY A 95 -5.60 -1.78 -6.60
CA GLY A 95 -4.32 -1.93 -7.26
C GLY A 95 -3.97 -3.35 -7.61
N TYR A 96 -2.87 -3.44 -8.33
CA TYR A 96 -2.27 -4.66 -8.79
C TYR A 96 -0.94 -4.89 -8.07
N GLU A 97 -0.69 -6.13 -7.67
CA GLU A 97 0.52 -6.56 -6.98
C GLU A 97 1.17 -7.69 -7.75
N PHE A 98 2.47 -7.57 -7.99
CA PHE A 98 3.30 -8.57 -8.64
C PHE A 98 4.28 -9.20 -7.64
N ASN A 99 4.18 -10.51 -7.46
CA ASN A 99 5.05 -11.30 -6.62
C ASN A 99 6.25 -11.83 -7.42
N PHE A 100 7.46 -11.52 -7.01
CA PHE A 100 8.67 -11.98 -7.69
C PHE A 100 8.91 -13.49 -7.54
N MET A 101 8.53 -14.04 -6.41
CA MET A 101 8.62 -15.48 -6.18
C MET A 101 7.23 -16.12 -6.18
N PRO A 102 7.10 -17.37 -6.66
CA PRO A 102 5.84 -18.08 -6.65
C PRO A 102 5.26 -18.16 -5.24
N TYR A 103 4.17 -17.45 -5.00
CA TYR A 103 3.48 -17.47 -3.71
C TYR A 103 2.51 -18.66 -3.67
N VAL A 104 3.10 -19.87 -3.63
CA VAL A 104 2.36 -21.15 -3.71
C VAL A 104 1.94 -21.64 -2.34
N ILE A 105 0.73 -22.18 -2.30
CA ILE A 105 0.21 -22.90 -1.16
C ILE A 105 0.68 -24.35 -1.25
N ASN A 106 1.88 -24.61 -0.78
CA ASN A 106 2.28 -25.98 -0.53
C ASN A 106 2.37 -26.18 0.99
N ARG A 107 1.68 -27.19 1.49
CA ARG A 107 1.62 -27.55 2.91
C ARG A 107 3.01 -27.75 3.55
N TRP A 108 4.02 -28.01 2.74
CA TRP A 108 5.36 -28.43 3.17
C TRP A 108 6.44 -27.36 2.98
N LYS A 109 6.16 -26.23 2.35
CA LYS A 109 7.16 -25.18 2.13
C LYS A 109 6.68 -23.83 2.63
N LYS A 110 7.52 -23.19 3.46
CA LYS A 110 7.37 -21.79 3.83
C LYS A 110 7.46 -20.93 2.56
N ALA A 111 6.43 -20.17 2.26
CA ALA A 111 6.43 -19.29 1.11
C ALA A 111 6.70 -17.85 1.56
N TYR A 112 7.69 -17.24 0.95
CA TYR A 112 8.00 -15.82 1.09
C TYR A 112 8.17 -15.20 -0.29
N THR A 113 7.86 -13.93 -0.41
CA THR A 113 8.05 -13.24 -1.67
C THR A 113 8.19 -11.73 -1.43
N PRO A 114 9.21 -11.10 -2.01
CA PRO A 114 9.16 -9.68 -2.27
C PRO A 114 8.12 -9.40 -3.35
N TYR A 115 7.51 -8.23 -3.32
CA TYR A 115 6.53 -7.80 -4.30
C TYR A 115 6.61 -6.31 -4.56
N ILE A 116 6.11 -5.91 -5.70
CA ILE A 116 5.83 -4.52 -6.04
C ILE A 116 4.34 -4.36 -6.27
N PHE A 117 3.84 -3.16 -6.08
CA PHE A 117 2.45 -2.84 -6.39
C PHE A 117 2.31 -1.45 -6.97
N ALA A 118 1.26 -1.29 -7.77
CA ALA A 118 0.77 -0.01 -8.23
C ALA A 118 -0.76 0.00 -8.17
N ALA A 119 -1.33 1.16 -7.86
CA ALA A 119 -2.75 1.29 -7.64
C ALA A 119 -3.26 2.65 -8.14
N VAL A 120 -4.58 2.75 -8.21
CA VAL A 120 -5.31 4.02 -8.31
C VAL A 120 -6.17 4.17 -7.07
N GLY A 121 -6.23 5.36 -6.54
CA GLY A 121 -6.91 5.59 -5.28
C GLY A 121 -7.49 7.00 -5.18
N TYR A 122 -8.19 7.18 -4.08
CA TYR A 122 -8.78 8.44 -3.70
C TYR A 122 -8.61 8.65 -2.20
N SER A 123 -8.13 9.83 -1.83
CA SER A 123 -7.89 10.20 -0.44
C SER A 123 -8.91 11.22 0.00
N LEU A 124 -9.58 10.90 1.10
CA LEU A 124 -10.54 11.74 1.78
C LEU A 124 -9.86 12.39 2.98
N ILE A 125 -10.00 13.70 3.09
CA ILE A 125 -9.53 14.45 4.25
C ILE A 125 -10.62 14.41 5.32
N LEU A 126 -10.33 13.78 6.45
CA LEU A 126 -11.28 13.65 7.57
C LEU A 126 -11.15 14.79 8.57
N SER A 127 -9.92 15.25 8.80
CA SER A 127 -9.62 16.36 9.72
C SER A 127 -8.33 17.02 9.27
N THR A 128 -8.30 18.33 9.31
CA THR A 128 -7.11 19.11 8.96
C THR A 128 -7.08 20.41 9.76
N THR A 129 -5.87 20.90 10.03
CA THR A 129 -5.64 22.24 10.57
C THR A 129 -5.50 23.31 9.50
N THR A 130 -5.61 22.90 8.22
CA THR A 130 -5.41 23.76 7.05
C THR A 130 -6.71 23.90 6.29
N ASP A 131 -7.19 25.12 6.07
CA ASP A 131 -8.45 25.39 5.37
C ASP A 131 -8.43 25.01 3.86
N MET A 132 -7.26 24.72 3.30
CA MET A 132 -7.07 24.44 1.89
C MET A 132 -7.03 22.94 1.54
N ALA A 133 -6.97 22.05 2.53
CA ALA A 133 -6.87 20.61 2.26
C ALA A 133 -8.15 20.08 1.60
N GLU A 134 -8.01 19.46 0.43
CA GLU A 134 -9.10 18.95 -0.39
C GLU A 134 -8.94 17.44 -0.64
N ASN A 135 -10.09 16.78 -0.83
CA ASN A 135 -10.11 15.40 -1.29
C ASN A 135 -9.50 15.27 -2.69
N HIS A 136 -8.68 14.26 -2.92
CA HIS A 136 -7.91 14.16 -4.15
C HIS A 136 -7.68 12.72 -4.61
N ALA A 137 -7.48 12.58 -5.93
CA ALA A 137 -7.03 11.32 -6.50
C ALA A 137 -5.55 11.08 -6.20
N THR A 138 -5.17 9.81 -6.07
CA THR A 138 -3.80 9.38 -5.79
C THR A 138 -3.38 8.23 -6.68
N ILE A 139 -2.07 8.11 -6.89
CA ILE A 139 -1.45 6.93 -7.49
C ILE A 139 -0.51 6.32 -6.44
N PRO A 140 -1.01 5.34 -5.66
CA PRO A 140 -0.19 4.57 -4.75
C PRO A 140 0.71 3.60 -5.52
N PHE A 141 1.97 3.50 -5.11
CA PHE A 141 2.89 2.46 -5.57
C PHE A 141 3.92 2.18 -4.48
N GLY A 142 4.52 1.01 -4.53
CA GLY A 142 5.49 0.66 -3.51
C GLY A 142 6.00 -0.76 -3.61
N VAL A 143 6.72 -1.13 -2.57
CA VAL A 143 7.36 -2.42 -2.43
C VAL A 143 6.99 -3.04 -1.09
N GLY A 144 7.05 -4.35 -1.04
CA GLY A 144 6.82 -5.04 0.21
C GLY A 144 7.42 -6.45 0.19
N PHE A 145 7.35 -7.06 1.33
CA PHE A 145 7.75 -8.43 1.55
C PHE A 145 6.67 -9.15 2.33
N LYS A 146 6.29 -10.33 1.90
CA LYS A 146 5.33 -11.16 2.61
C LYS A 146 5.87 -12.55 2.87
N TYR A 147 5.50 -13.04 4.04
CA TYR A 147 5.88 -14.34 4.53
C TYR A 147 4.63 -15.09 4.99
N ARG A 148 4.46 -16.30 4.49
CA ARG A 148 3.38 -17.16 4.95
C ARG A 148 3.83 -17.91 6.20
N PHE A 149 3.19 -17.59 7.30
CA PHE A 149 3.44 -18.26 8.57
C PHE A 149 2.83 -19.65 8.61
N ASN A 150 1.58 -19.78 8.12
CA ASN A 150 0.86 -21.05 8.02
C ASN A 150 -0.12 -21.03 6.82
N ASP A 151 -0.89 -22.10 6.63
CA ASP A 151 -1.85 -22.23 5.51
C ASP A 151 -2.98 -21.18 5.50
N LYS A 152 -3.18 -20.50 6.62
CA LYS A 152 -4.29 -19.55 6.78
C LYS A 152 -3.82 -18.11 6.98
N THR A 153 -2.57 -17.90 7.43
CA THR A 153 -2.08 -16.61 7.89
C THR A 153 -0.79 -16.23 7.16
N ALA A 154 -0.72 -15.00 6.69
CA ALA A 154 0.49 -14.40 6.17
C ALA A 154 0.79 -13.09 6.90
N LEU A 155 2.07 -12.83 7.10
CA LEU A 155 2.62 -11.60 7.66
C LEU A 155 3.40 -10.88 6.57
N GLY A 156 3.39 -9.58 6.56
CA GLY A 156 4.22 -8.83 5.63
C GLY A 156 4.59 -7.44 6.13
N PHE A 157 5.55 -6.88 5.43
CA PHE A 157 5.99 -5.50 5.56
C PHE A 157 5.72 -4.79 4.24
N GLU A 158 5.30 -3.55 4.29
CA GLU A 158 5.00 -2.74 3.12
C GLU A 158 5.49 -1.30 3.32
N TRP A 159 6.10 -0.77 2.29
CA TRP A 159 6.40 0.64 2.14
C TRP A 159 5.84 1.12 0.81
N GLY A 160 4.93 2.07 0.88
CA GLY A 160 4.25 2.59 -0.30
C GLY A 160 4.18 4.11 -0.29
N MET A 161 4.48 4.70 -1.43
CA MET A 161 4.37 6.12 -1.70
C MET A 161 3.05 6.41 -2.42
N ARG A 162 2.50 7.59 -2.20
CA ARG A 162 1.29 8.10 -2.87
C ARG A 162 1.64 9.42 -3.53
N LYS A 163 1.56 9.42 -4.85
CA LYS A 163 1.59 10.66 -5.59
C LYS A 163 0.19 11.26 -5.58
N THR A 164 0.08 12.49 -5.08
CA THR A 164 -1.18 13.25 -5.14
C THR A 164 -1.25 14.07 -6.42
N PHE A 165 -2.43 14.54 -6.76
CA PHE A 165 -2.66 15.50 -7.84
C PHE A 165 -3.10 16.86 -7.30
N THR A 166 -2.75 17.17 -6.07
CA THR A 166 -3.01 18.42 -5.39
C THR A 166 -1.75 18.93 -4.69
N ASP A 167 -1.64 20.24 -4.56
CA ASP A 167 -0.59 20.99 -3.86
C ASP A 167 -1.20 21.69 -2.64
N LYS A 168 -2.29 21.14 -2.10
CA LYS A 168 -3.05 21.78 -1.02
C LYS A 168 -3.03 21.01 0.29
N LEU A 169 -2.26 19.94 0.35
CA LEU A 169 -2.26 19.05 1.51
C LEU A 169 -1.62 19.70 2.73
N ASP A 170 -0.57 20.50 2.51
CA ASP A 170 0.17 21.26 3.53
C ASP A 170 -0.29 22.73 3.68
N GLY A 171 -1.23 23.15 2.82
CA GLY A 171 -1.73 24.52 2.81
C GLY A 171 -0.81 25.57 2.19
N ILE A 172 0.23 25.12 1.48
CA ILE A 172 1.17 25.99 0.80
C ILE A 172 0.91 25.88 -0.70
N LEU A 173 0.59 26.98 -1.33
CA LEU A 173 0.41 27.07 -2.78
C LEU A 173 1.69 27.62 -3.40
N ASN A 174 2.32 26.83 -4.25
CA ASN A 174 3.48 27.26 -5.04
C ASN A 174 3.09 27.50 -6.49
N PRO A 175 2.63 28.71 -6.86
CA PRO A 175 2.38 29.03 -8.25
C PRO A 175 3.69 29.00 -9.04
N GLY A 176 3.64 28.47 -10.25
CA GLY A 176 4.76 28.53 -11.20
C GLY A 176 5.16 29.99 -11.52
N PRO A 177 6.28 30.22 -12.22
CA PRO A 177 6.77 31.55 -12.57
C PRO A 177 5.78 32.38 -13.39
N ASP A 178 4.82 31.73 -14.03
CA ASP A 178 3.72 32.29 -14.84
C ASP A 178 2.41 32.47 -14.05
N GLY A 179 2.42 32.21 -12.72
CA GLY A 179 1.25 32.26 -11.86
C GLY A 179 0.27 31.09 -12.04
N SER A 180 0.61 30.12 -12.87
CA SER A 180 -0.24 28.94 -13.08
C SER A 180 0.06 27.85 -12.05
N TYR A 181 -0.98 27.12 -11.63
CA TYR A 181 -0.84 25.94 -10.76
C TYR A 181 -0.65 24.71 -11.63
N SER A 182 0.49 24.06 -11.52
CA SER A 182 0.78 22.83 -12.25
C SER A 182 0.10 21.64 -11.59
N LYS A 183 -0.70 20.90 -12.35
CA LYS A 183 -1.33 19.64 -11.88
C LYS A 183 -0.37 18.43 -11.87
N LEU A 184 0.81 18.55 -12.43
CA LEU A 184 1.76 17.43 -12.59
C LEU A 184 3.12 17.68 -11.97
N HIS A 185 3.51 18.92 -11.74
CA HIS A 185 4.77 19.34 -11.12
C HIS A 185 4.48 19.94 -9.76
N ASN A 186 5.34 19.68 -8.80
CA ASN A 186 5.28 20.27 -7.46
C ASN A 186 4.08 19.81 -6.61
N ASN A 187 3.64 18.56 -6.77
CA ASN A 187 2.53 18.00 -6.01
C ASN A 187 3.04 17.32 -4.74
N ASP A 188 2.23 17.34 -3.72
CA ASP A 188 2.49 16.67 -2.45
C ASP A 188 2.61 15.16 -2.59
N TRP A 189 3.47 14.59 -1.76
CA TRP A 189 3.65 13.16 -1.63
C TRP A 189 3.46 12.74 -0.18
N TYR A 190 2.97 11.56 0.04
CA TYR A 190 2.96 10.95 1.36
C TYR A 190 3.20 9.45 1.27
N SER A 191 3.64 8.87 2.35
CA SER A 191 3.99 7.47 2.41
C SER A 191 3.38 6.79 3.62
N PHE A 192 3.07 5.50 3.45
CA PHE A 192 2.77 4.59 4.54
C PHE A 192 3.83 3.51 4.61
N VAL A 193 4.28 3.21 5.80
CA VAL A 193 5.22 2.13 6.09
C VAL A 193 4.72 1.35 7.29
N GLY A 194 4.71 0.03 7.20
CA GLY A 194 4.24 -0.78 8.32
C GLY A 194 4.17 -2.25 8.02
N ILE A 195 3.53 -2.94 8.93
CA ILE A 195 3.30 -4.38 8.87
C ILE A 195 1.83 -4.68 8.61
N PHE A 196 1.57 -5.79 7.96
CA PHE A 196 0.21 -6.28 7.78
C PHE A 196 0.13 -7.78 8.11
N VAL A 197 -1.05 -8.18 8.53
CA VAL A 197 -1.41 -9.58 8.72
C VAL A 197 -2.62 -9.89 7.88
N THR A 198 -2.57 -10.95 7.08
CA THR A 198 -3.70 -11.41 6.27
C THR A 198 -4.10 -12.82 6.65
N PHE A 199 -5.41 -13.05 6.58
CA PHE A 199 -6.03 -14.36 6.80
C PHE A 199 -6.72 -14.81 5.52
N LYS A 200 -6.62 -16.10 5.24
CA LYS A 200 -7.34 -16.71 4.14
C LYS A 200 -8.84 -16.71 4.42
N VAL A 201 -9.61 -16.09 3.53
CA VAL A 201 -11.08 -16.03 3.60
C VAL A 201 -11.70 -17.09 2.69
N PHE A 202 -11.32 -17.09 1.40
CA PHE A 202 -11.86 -18.02 0.41
C PHE A 202 -10.74 -18.66 -0.41
N GLU A 203 -10.97 -19.92 -0.82
CA GLU A 203 -10.10 -20.65 -1.73
C GLU A 203 -10.96 -21.40 -2.74
N LYS A 204 -10.91 -21.02 -4.02
CA LYS A 204 -11.55 -21.79 -5.09
C LYS A 204 -10.56 -22.84 -5.59
N GLY A 205 -10.82 -24.11 -5.30
CA GLY A 205 -10.15 -25.23 -5.91
C GLY A 205 -10.88 -25.68 -7.15
N ILE A 206 -10.17 -25.92 -8.23
CA ILE A 206 -10.70 -26.73 -9.33
C ILE A 206 -10.73 -28.18 -8.80
N VAL A 207 -11.90 -28.66 -8.44
CA VAL A 207 -12.11 -30.06 -8.07
C VAL A 207 -12.25 -30.81 -9.41
N CYS A 208 -11.24 -31.58 -9.79
CA CYS A 208 -11.42 -32.54 -10.87
C CYS A 208 -12.52 -33.53 -10.49
N PRO A 209 -13.57 -33.73 -11.31
CA PRO A 209 -14.71 -34.55 -10.95
C PRO A 209 -14.37 -36.01 -10.55
N GLY A 210 -13.22 -36.53 -11.02
CA GLY A 210 -12.77 -37.90 -10.74
C GLY A 210 -12.17 -38.16 -9.35
N MET A 211 -11.88 -37.13 -8.53
CA MET A 211 -11.21 -37.30 -7.23
C MET A 211 -12.17 -37.38 -6.02
N LYS A 212 -13.48 -37.37 -6.23
CA LYS A 212 -14.44 -37.39 -5.13
C LYS A 212 -14.73 -38.79 -4.57
N GLU A 213 -14.34 -39.86 -5.22
CA GLU A 213 -14.76 -41.21 -4.81
C GLU A 213 -13.86 -41.91 -3.80
N GLU A 214 -12.64 -41.47 -3.59
CA GLU A 214 -11.69 -42.21 -2.70
C GLU A 214 -11.80 -41.88 -1.21
N LYS A 215 -12.59 -40.88 -0.79
CA LYS A 215 -12.71 -40.47 0.63
C LYS A 215 -13.88 -41.10 1.39
N LYS A 216 -14.61 -42.03 0.79
CA LYS A 216 -15.75 -42.71 1.46
C LYS A 216 -15.52 -44.20 1.79
N ARG A 217 -14.29 -44.66 1.67
CA ARG A 217 -13.93 -46.01 2.14
C ARG A 217 -12.70 -45.93 3.06
N LYS A 218 -12.94 -45.57 4.30
CA LYS A 218 -12.20 -46.03 5.50
C LYS A 218 -12.99 -45.61 6.75
#